data_6c89c4d1bf880432c898012c041ddf1b
#
_entry.id   6c89c4d1bf880432c898012c041ddf1b
#
_cell.length_a   1.000
_cell.length_b   1.000
_cell.length_c   1.000
_cell.angle_alpha   90.00
_cell.angle_beta   90.00
_cell.angle_gamma   90.00
#
_symmetry.space_group_name_H-M   'P 1'
#
loop_
_entity.id
_entity.type
_entity.pdbx_description
1 polymer ?
#
loop_
_entity_poly.entity_id
_entity_poly.type
_entity_poly.pdbx_seq_one_letter_code
_entity_poly.pdbx_strand_id
1 'polypeptide(L)'
;MNPRAVILLLCAFGCVSDAFHRIAMQRHRQRKLPHARHLWASRKHIRRKFGVTAAAAPQSGGSSTNSAPSEAIEPLFNAYETQFYGPCLVGNQPFTLQFDTGSSDLWIPNANCTTCAKTCDNSVFQAAKSKSFVANGTAFKITYGIGEVSGVLATDTVSIGQISIKNQGFGLVSQTDTCSSFDGVLGLAYPAVALTRQKPPFYQMIEQKLVDQPIFSFHLKSNTTDGGSLILGGSNSSLYHGSLTHVNVTEQKLWKFTMDYIGFPSRKCRRCNGCNAIMDSGTSLLVGPTEDITQLNRKIGAKYNTTNGLWEVQCARIKYLPVLELGIAGKKFHVRPQEYIIAYEDNVCITGFMDLAGINFWIIGDVFFREHYLLFDVEQNRIGIAVAK
;
A
#
# COMPACT_ATOMS: atom_id res chain seq x y z
N MET A 1 10.24 -13.63 20.23
CA MET A 1 10.08 -12.16 20.19
C MET A 1 8.66 -11.83 20.64
N ASN A 2 8.53 -10.88 21.56
CA ASN A 2 7.24 -10.48 22.12
C ASN A 2 6.34 -9.92 20.99
N PRO A 3 5.09 -10.37 20.80
CA PRO A 3 4.18 -9.83 19.78
C PRO A 3 4.00 -8.31 19.88
N ARG A 4 4.16 -7.73 21.05
CA ARG A 4 4.21 -6.27 21.24
C ARG A 4 5.41 -5.61 20.54
N ALA A 5 6.53 -6.29 20.38
CA ALA A 5 7.70 -5.73 19.69
C ALA A 5 7.52 -5.69 18.16
N VAL A 6 6.80 -6.65 17.58
CA VAL A 6 6.47 -6.63 16.15
C VAL A 6 5.45 -5.53 15.83
N ILE A 7 4.47 -5.32 16.72
CA ILE A 7 3.48 -4.24 16.62
C ILE A 7 4.14 -2.87 16.80
N LEU A 8 5.08 -2.72 17.75
CA LEU A 8 5.87 -1.51 17.92
C LEU A 8 6.78 -1.22 16.69
N LEU A 9 7.21 -2.25 15.98
CA LEU A 9 8.06 -2.09 14.80
C LEU A 9 7.26 -1.64 13.56
N LEU A 10 6.01 -2.09 13.40
CA LEU A 10 5.08 -1.53 12.41
C LEU A 10 4.78 -0.05 12.72
N CYS A 11 4.79 0.33 14.00
CA CYS A 11 4.65 1.71 14.44
C CYS A 11 5.87 2.61 14.12
N ALA A 12 7.05 2.05 13.89
CA ALA A 12 8.25 2.83 13.56
C ALA A 12 8.30 3.31 12.10
N PHE A 13 7.39 2.81 11.23
CA PHE A 13 7.29 3.22 9.82
C PHE A 13 6.80 4.65 9.60
N GLY A 14 6.34 5.33 10.63
CA GLY A 14 5.82 6.68 10.55
C GLY A 14 6.79 7.78 10.24
N CYS A 15 8.04 7.55 10.48
CA CYS A 15 9.01 8.60 10.17
C CYS A 15 9.14 8.88 8.67
N VAL A 16 8.76 7.93 7.80
CA VAL A 16 8.98 8.04 6.37
C VAL A 16 7.92 8.77 5.62
N SER A 17 6.69 8.32 5.80
CA SER A 17 5.55 9.01 5.22
C SER A 17 5.39 10.37 5.88
N ASP A 18 5.73 10.51 7.18
CA ASP A 18 5.69 11.78 7.87
C ASP A 18 6.76 12.76 7.33
N ALA A 19 7.96 12.30 6.98
CA ALA A 19 8.94 13.12 6.28
C ALA A 19 8.43 13.53 4.89
N PHE A 20 7.89 12.60 4.11
CA PHE A 20 7.26 12.91 2.82
C PHE A 20 6.00 13.76 2.97
N HIS A 21 5.17 13.48 3.95
CA HIS A 21 3.96 14.26 4.24
C HIS A 21 4.26 15.65 4.78
N ARG A 22 5.20 15.79 5.73
CA ARG A 22 5.66 17.10 6.23
C ARG A 22 6.31 17.92 5.13
N ILE A 23 7.04 17.29 4.24
CA ILE A 23 7.64 17.94 3.08
C ILE A 23 6.57 18.38 2.08
N ALA A 24 5.61 17.53 1.76
CA ALA A 24 4.46 17.89 0.91
C ALA A 24 3.61 19.01 1.56
N MET A 25 3.40 18.95 2.88
CA MET A 25 2.62 19.96 3.61
C MET A 25 3.39 21.26 3.88
N GLN A 26 4.71 21.23 4.13
CA GLN A 26 5.53 22.43 4.24
C GLN A 26 5.59 23.18 2.90
N ARG A 27 5.64 22.48 1.77
CA ARG A 27 5.49 23.08 0.44
C ARG A 27 4.13 23.77 0.28
N HIS A 28 3.08 23.19 0.79
CA HIS A 28 1.74 23.78 0.71
C HIS A 28 1.62 25.11 1.48
N ARG A 29 2.41 25.33 2.53
CA ARG A 29 2.47 26.59 3.28
C ARG A 29 3.40 27.66 2.69
N GLN A 30 4.42 27.25 1.93
CA GLN A 30 5.47 28.20 1.48
C GLN A 30 5.39 28.64 0.02
N ARG A 31 4.66 27.95 -0.86
CA ARG A 31 4.49 28.38 -2.26
C ARG A 31 3.07 28.08 -2.75
N LYS A 32 2.42 29.06 -3.39
CA LYS A 32 1.26 28.85 -4.28
C LYS A 32 1.77 28.11 -5.53
N LEU A 33 1.99 26.80 -5.43
CA LEU A 33 2.51 25.98 -6.51
C LEU A 33 1.38 25.53 -7.46
N PRO A 34 1.60 25.57 -8.79
CA PRO A 34 0.67 25.02 -9.78
C PRO A 34 0.30 23.55 -9.52
N HIS A 35 1.22 22.76 -8.93
CA HIS A 35 1.03 21.34 -8.60
C HIS A 35 -0.07 21.06 -7.56
N ALA A 36 -0.28 21.93 -6.57
CA ALA A 36 -1.37 21.77 -5.61
C ALA A 36 -2.75 21.84 -6.28
N ARG A 37 -2.89 22.65 -7.36
CA ARG A 37 -4.11 22.67 -8.19
C ARG A 37 -4.33 21.39 -8.97
N HIS A 38 -3.27 20.72 -9.41
CA HIS A 38 -3.35 19.42 -10.09
C HIS A 38 -3.80 18.29 -9.14
N LEU A 39 -3.41 18.33 -7.88
CA LEU A 39 -3.86 17.39 -6.84
C LEU A 39 -5.36 17.49 -6.58
N TRP A 40 -5.84 18.71 -6.43
CA TRP A 40 -7.28 19.00 -6.28
C TRP A 40 -8.06 18.60 -7.56
N ALA A 41 -7.50 18.90 -8.72
CA ALA A 41 -8.06 18.51 -10.00
C ALA A 41 -8.10 16.99 -10.19
N SER A 42 -7.08 16.26 -9.71
CA SER A 42 -7.02 14.79 -9.80
C SER A 42 -8.11 14.12 -8.98
N ARG A 43 -8.32 14.47 -7.71
CA ARG A 43 -9.44 13.94 -6.90
C ARG A 43 -10.81 14.25 -7.52
N LYS A 44 -11.03 15.49 -7.95
CA LYS A 44 -12.27 15.90 -8.61
C LYS A 44 -12.45 15.28 -9.98
N HIS A 45 -11.34 15.06 -10.71
CA HIS A 45 -11.33 14.42 -12.02
C HIS A 45 -11.59 12.91 -11.92
N ILE A 46 -10.98 12.24 -10.95
CA ILE A 46 -11.19 10.82 -10.64
C ILE A 46 -12.65 10.58 -10.25
N ARG A 47 -13.20 11.38 -9.35
CA ARG A 47 -14.63 11.32 -8.99
C ARG A 47 -15.57 11.57 -10.19
N ARG A 48 -15.18 12.43 -11.15
CA ARG A 48 -15.97 12.69 -12.37
C ARG A 48 -15.76 11.64 -13.47
N LYS A 49 -14.53 11.18 -13.69
CA LYS A 49 -14.18 10.29 -14.80
C LYS A 49 -14.69 8.87 -14.58
N PHE A 50 -14.78 8.40 -13.34
CA PHE A 50 -15.20 7.03 -13.01
C PHE A 50 -16.61 6.95 -12.41
N GLY A 51 -17.39 8.04 -12.51
CA GLY A 51 -18.79 8.00 -12.07
C GLY A 51 -18.98 7.59 -10.62
N VAL A 52 -18.05 7.96 -9.71
CA VAL A 52 -18.22 7.81 -8.27
C VAL A 52 -19.25 8.83 -7.76
N THR A 53 -20.29 9.05 -8.54
CA THR A 53 -21.63 9.38 -8.10
C THR A 53 -22.27 8.05 -7.74
N ALA A 54 -22.96 7.96 -6.61
CA ALA A 54 -23.66 6.78 -6.15
C ALA A 54 -24.14 5.93 -7.34
N ALA A 55 -23.42 4.85 -7.64
CA ALA A 55 -23.84 3.90 -8.65
C ALA A 55 -25.17 3.35 -8.15
N ALA A 56 -26.21 3.54 -8.92
CA ALA A 56 -27.50 2.93 -8.65
C ALA A 56 -27.26 1.44 -8.44
N ALA A 57 -27.75 0.90 -7.34
CA ALA A 57 -27.76 -0.54 -7.11
C ALA A 57 -28.26 -1.22 -8.38
N PRO A 58 -27.65 -2.33 -8.83
CA PRO A 58 -28.16 -3.08 -9.96
C PRO A 58 -29.60 -3.47 -9.64
N GLN A 59 -30.53 -3.00 -10.47
CA GLN A 59 -31.93 -3.38 -10.34
C GLN A 59 -32.02 -4.90 -10.52
N SER A 60 -32.51 -5.59 -9.52
CA SER A 60 -32.83 -7.00 -9.55
C SER A 60 -33.93 -7.25 -10.56
N GLY A 61 -33.57 -7.70 -11.75
CA GLY A 61 -34.49 -8.10 -12.80
C GLY A 61 -33.77 -8.99 -13.81
N GLY A 62 -33.70 -10.29 -13.51
CA GLY A 62 -33.16 -11.27 -14.44
C GLY A 62 -32.70 -12.52 -13.73
N SER A 63 -33.32 -13.64 -14.02
CA SER A 63 -33.07 -15.00 -13.56
C SER A 63 -31.58 -15.30 -13.28
N SER A 64 -31.25 -15.57 -12.03
CA SER A 64 -29.92 -15.89 -11.55
C SER A 64 -29.53 -17.31 -11.94
N THR A 65 -28.57 -17.45 -12.80
CA THR A 65 -27.61 -18.55 -12.69
C THR A 65 -26.50 -18.05 -11.74
N ASN A 66 -26.41 -18.66 -10.55
CA ASN A 66 -25.40 -18.37 -9.54
C ASN A 66 -24.02 -18.82 -10.03
N SER A 67 -23.33 -17.96 -10.77
CA SER A 67 -21.88 -17.99 -10.88
C SER A 67 -21.37 -16.69 -10.29
N ALA A 68 -20.83 -16.73 -9.07
CA ALA A 68 -20.02 -15.63 -8.56
C ALA A 68 -18.90 -15.33 -9.56
N PRO A 69 -18.49 -14.07 -9.77
CA PRO A 69 -17.37 -13.78 -10.65
C PRO A 69 -16.11 -14.43 -10.08
N SER A 70 -15.44 -15.25 -10.89
CA SER A 70 -14.29 -16.06 -10.51
C SER A 70 -13.05 -15.20 -10.14
N GLU A 71 -12.99 -14.00 -10.67
CA GLU A 71 -11.88 -13.06 -10.51
C GLU A 71 -12.42 -11.63 -10.59
N ALA A 72 -11.99 -10.77 -9.66
CA ALA A 72 -12.32 -9.35 -9.71
C ALA A 72 -11.06 -8.51 -9.89
N ILE A 73 -11.12 -7.58 -10.85
CA ILE A 73 -10.04 -6.62 -11.13
C ILE A 73 -10.44 -5.27 -10.55
N GLU A 74 -9.64 -4.78 -9.60
CA GLU A 74 -9.79 -3.48 -8.98
C GLU A 74 -8.76 -2.52 -9.60
N PRO A 75 -9.17 -1.44 -10.29
CA PRO A 75 -8.24 -0.44 -10.81
C PRO A 75 -7.60 0.36 -9.69
N LEU A 76 -6.31 0.60 -9.81
CA LEU A 76 -5.56 1.40 -8.84
C LEU A 76 -5.23 2.78 -9.42
N PHE A 77 -5.10 3.76 -8.52
CA PHE A 77 -4.61 5.09 -8.81
C PHE A 77 -3.20 5.24 -8.23
N ASN A 78 -2.35 5.96 -8.96
CA ASN A 78 -1.00 6.29 -8.54
C ASN A 78 -0.94 7.78 -8.14
N ALA A 79 -0.57 8.05 -6.90
CA ALA A 79 -0.29 9.41 -6.43
C ALA A 79 1.19 9.54 -6.10
N TYR A 80 1.91 10.32 -6.91
CA TYR A 80 3.32 10.70 -6.71
C TYR A 80 4.31 9.54 -6.70
N GLU A 81 4.01 8.38 -7.31
CA GLU A 81 4.84 7.17 -7.24
C GLU A 81 5.02 6.60 -5.82
N THR A 82 4.20 7.05 -4.88
CA THR A 82 4.34 6.73 -3.46
C THR A 82 3.07 6.22 -2.79
N GLN A 83 1.92 6.35 -3.44
CA GLN A 83 0.64 5.89 -2.89
C GLN A 83 -0.22 5.28 -4.00
N PHE A 84 -0.58 4.01 -3.81
CA PHE A 84 -1.46 3.26 -4.71
C PHE A 84 -2.73 2.90 -3.96
N TYR A 85 -3.88 3.30 -4.50
CA TYR A 85 -5.19 3.13 -3.87
C TYR A 85 -6.28 2.96 -4.91
N GLY A 86 -7.41 2.42 -4.52
CA GLY A 86 -8.54 2.19 -5.42
C GLY A 86 -9.89 2.50 -4.79
N PRO A 87 -10.97 2.53 -5.61
CA PRO A 87 -12.32 2.80 -5.16
C PRO A 87 -12.93 1.61 -4.41
N CYS A 88 -13.62 1.87 -3.33
CA CYS A 88 -14.41 0.89 -2.58
C CYS A 88 -15.75 1.48 -2.15
N LEU A 89 -16.76 0.63 -1.93
CA LEU A 89 -18.01 1.04 -1.30
C LEU A 89 -18.10 0.42 0.11
N VAL A 90 -18.43 1.24 1.10
CA VAL A 90 -18.77 0.78 2.45
C VAL A 90 -20.18 1.26 2.77
N GLY A 91 -21.12 0.35 3.01
CA GLY A 91 -22.54 0.69 3.17
C GLY A 91 -23.08 1.51 1.98
N ASN A 92 -22.69 1.15 0.75
CA ASN A 92 -23.00 1.87 -0.50
C ASN A 92 -22.46 3.32 -0.58
N GLN A 93 -21.54 3.70 0.29
CA GLN A 93 -20.89 5.01 0.25
C GLN A 93 -19.49 4.88 -0.33
N PRO A 94 -19.07 5.76 -1.26
CA PRO A 94 -17.81 5.65 -1.96
C PRO A 94 -16.62 6.15 -1.11
N PHE A 95 -15.56 5.36 -1.09
CA PHE A 95 -14.27 5.66 -0.49
C PHE A 95 -13.14 5.31 -1.45
N THR A 96 -11.99 5.91 -1.25
CA THR A 96 -10.72 5.48 -1.84
C THR A 96 -9.88 4.85 -0.74
N LEU A 97 -9.45 3.59 -0.94
CA LEU A 97 -8.69 2.86 0.08
C LEU A 97 -7.31 2.45 -0.44
N GLN A 98 -6.30 2.56 0.40
CA GLN A 98 -5.01 1.94 0.15
C GLN A 98 -5.13 0.44 0.46
N PHE A 99 -4.69 -0.40 -0.49
CA PHE A 99 -4.62 -1.86 -0.31
C PHE A 99 -3.25 -2.22 0.24
N ASP A 100 -3.20 -2.59 1.51
CA ASP A 100 -1.98 -2.64 2.31
C ASP A 100 -1.63 -4.07 2.75
N THR A 101 -0.61 -4.67 2.14
CA THR A 101 -0.11 -6.00 2.54
C THR A 101 0.73 -5.97 3.81
N GLY A 102 1.05 -4.79 4.35
CA GLY A 102 1.76 -4.60 5.61
C GLY A 102 0.85 -4.52 6.85
N SER A 103 -0.48 -4.44 6.67
CA SER A 103 -1.46 -4.44 7.78
C SER A 103 -2.68 -5.31 7.49
N SER A 104 -3.55 -5.52 8.50
CA SER A 104 -4.70 -6.46 8.42
C SER A 104 -6.05 -5.81 8.70
N ASP A 105 -6.05 -4.57 9.14
CA ASP A 105 -7.29 -3.90 9.52
C ASP A 105 -7.89 -3.11 8.36
N LEU A 106 -9.23 -3.10 8.27
CA LEU A 106 -9.98 -2.15 7.45
C LEU A 106 -10.43 -1.00 8.33
N TRP A 107 -10.19 0.24 7.89
CA TRP A 107 -10.76 1.41 8.53
C TRP A 107 -11.09 2.53 7.54
N ILE A 108 -12.10 3.33 7.89
CA ILE A 108 -12.54 4.50 7.13
C ILE A 108 -12.89 5.65 8.08
N PRO A 109 -12.87 6.92 7.61
CA PRO A 109 -13.27 8.06 8.42
C PRO A 109 -14.77 8.07 8.74
N ASN A 110 -15.10 8.38 9.99
CA ASN A 110 -16.47 8.61 10.46
C ASN A 110 -16.91 10.07 10.20
N ALA A 111 -18.19 10.31 10.09
CA ALA A 111 -18.77 11.64 9.93
C ALA A 111 -18.38 12.63 11.05
N ASN A 112 -18.08 12.15 12.24
CA ASN A 112 -17.62 12.97 13.37
C ASN A 112 -16.10 13.25 13.35
N CYS A 113 -15.33 12.68 12.40
CA CYS A 113 -13.91 12.96 12.24
C CYS A 113 -13.69 14.34 11.60
N THR A 114 -13.54 15.36 12.43
CA THR A 114 -13.38 16.75 11.95
C THR A 114 -12.04 16.96 11.24
N THR A 115 -10.97 16.31 11.69
CA THR A 115 -9.65 16.34 11.04
C THR A 115 -9.69 15.68 9.67
N CYS A 116 -10.34 14.52 9.53
CA CYS A 116 -10.48 13.82 8.25
C CYS A 116 -11.23 14.68 7.22
N ALA A 117 -12.37 15.24 7.58
CA ALA A 117 -13.23 15.97 6.64
C ALA A 117 -12.69 17.36 6.29
N LYS A 118 -12.22 18.14 7.30
CA LYS A 118 -11.87 19.55 7.12
C LYS A 118 -10.41 19.77 6.75
N THR A 119 -9.51 18.98 7.33
CA THR A 119 -8.07 19.14 7.14
C THR A 119 -7.54 18.31 5.98
N CYS A 120 -8.06 17.08 5.81
CA CYS A 120 -7.59 16.12 4.82
C CYS A 120 -8.48 16.00 3.59
N ASP A 121 -9.67 16.61 3.59
CA ASP A 121 -10.66 16.50 2.50
C ASP A 121 -11.05 15.05 2.17
N ASN A 122 -11.04 14.17 3.18
CA ASN A 122 -11.42 12.77 3.03
C ASN A 122 -12.95 12.61 2.98
N SER A 123 -13.39 11.54 2.30
CA SER A 123 -14.77 11.07 2.42
C SER A 123 -15.01 10.59 3.85
N VAL A 124 -16.23 10.83 4.37
CA VAL A 124 -16.60 10.39 5.71
C VAL A 124 -17.87 9.53 5.66
N PHE A 125 -17.87 8.47 6.45
CA PHE A 125 -18.98 7.53 6.52
C PHE A 125 -20.15 8.09 7.32
N GLN A 126 -21.36 7.99 6.76
CA GLN A 126 -22.60 8.43 7.38
C GLN A 126 -23.49 7.20 7.69
N ALA A 127 -23.53 6.77 8.95
CA ALA A 127 -24.24 5.57 9.37
C ALA A 127 -25.72 5.54 8.94
N ALA A 128 -26.39 6.71 9.01
CA ALA A 128 -27.81 6.85 8.62
C ALA A 128 -28.08 6.58 7.12
N LYS A 129 -27.04 6.58 6.28
CA LYS A 129 -27.17 6.28 4.84
C LYS A 129 -27.00 4.81 4.49
N SER A 130 -26.61 3.96 5.43
CA SER A 130 -26.48 2.52 5.22
C SER A 130 -27.58 1.74 5.92
N LYS A 131 -28.23 0.85 5.18
CA LYS A 131 -29.28 -0.06 5.72
C LYS A 131 -28.70 -1.31 6.37
N SER A 132 -27.44 -1.66 6.06
CA SER A 132 -26.73 -2.85 6.59
C SER A 132 -25.74 -2.50 7.71
N PHE A 133 -25.66 -1.23 8.10
CA PHE A 133 -24.79 -0.77 9.16
C PHE A 133 -25.17 -1.32 10.53
N VAL A 134 -24.20 -1.89 11.23
CA VAL A 134 -24.34 -2.34 12.62
C VAL A 134 -23.22 -1.72 13.46
N ALA A 135 -23.61 -0.91 14.43
CA ALA A 135 -22.68 -0.34 15.41
C ALA A 135 -22.19 -1.42 16.37
N ASN A 136 -20.88 -1.50 16.58
CA ASN A 136 -20.28 -2.33 17.62
C ASN A 136 -19.92 -1.50 18.87
N GLY A 137 -19.43 -0.27 18.66
CA GLY A 137 -19.08 0.65 19.75
C GLY A 137 -17.79 0.34 20.49
N THR A 138 -17.13 -0.80 20.25
CA THR A 138 -15.84 -1.13 20.85
C THR A 138 -14.77 -0.16 20.35
N ALA A 139 -14.08 0.51 21.27
CA ALA A 139 -13.00 1.42 20.93
C ALA A 139 -11.80 0.67 20.34
N PHE A 140 -11.15 1.27 19.35
CA PHE A 140 -9.90 0.80 18.80
C PHE A 140 -8.91 1.95 18.61
N LYS A 141 -7.63 1.59 18.51
CA LYS A 141 -6.53 2.48 18.23
C LYS A 141 -5.49 1.71 17.43
N ILE A 142 -5.07 2.28 16.29
CA ILE A 142 -4.01 1.73 15.45
C ILE A 142 -2.95 2.81 15.30
N THR A 143 -1.72 2.46 15.59
CA THR A 143 -0.58 3.34 15.36
C THR A 143 0.17 2.80 14.16
N TYR A 144 0.20 3.58 13.10
CA TYR A 144 1.03 3.35 11.91
C TYR A 144 2.35 4.09 12.07
N GLY A 145 3.25 3.77 11.23
CA GLY A 145 4.47 4.52 11.20
C GLY A 145 4.30 5.99 10.82
N ILE A 146 3.24 6.38 10.12
CA ILE A 146 2.96 7.79 9.70
C ILE A 146 2.00 8.52 10.63
N GLY A 147 1.54 7.88 11.70
CA GLY A 147 0.59 8.47 12.62
C GLY A 147 -0.39 7.47 13.20
N GLU A 148 -1.41 7.99 13.81
CA GLU A 148 -2.34 7.23 14.60
C GLU A 148 -3.78 7.46 14.13
N VAL A 149 -4.57 6.39 14.15
CA VAL A 149 -6.02 6.45 13.98
C VAL A 149 -6.72 5.83 15.18
N SER A 150 -7.79 6.45 15.63
CA SER A 150 -8.61 5.90 16.71
C SER A 150 -10.10 6.16 16.47
N GLY A 151 -10.93 5.31 17.01
CA GLY A 151 -12.37 5.37 16.82
C GLY A 151 -13.10 4.18 17.43
N VAL A 152 -14.18 3.76 16.79
CA VAL A 152 -15.01 2.63 17.23
C VAL A 152 -15.18 1.60 16.11
N LEU A 153 -15.39 0.34 16.50
CA LEU A 153 -15.66 -0.73 15.55
C LEU A 153 -17.12 -0.69 15.06
N ALA A 154 -17.31 -1.15 13.83
CA ALA A 154 -18.61 -1.32 13.20
C ALA A 154 -18.58 -2.47 12.19
N THR A 155 -19.74 -2.81 11.67
CA THR A 155 -19.91 -3.82 10.63
C THR A 155 -20.82 -3.29 9.54
N ASP A 156 -20.51 -3.54 8.29
CA ASP A 156 -21.36 -3.20 7.14
C ASP A 156 -21.02 -4.08 5.93
N THR A 157 -21.72 -3.87 4.83
CA THR A 157 -21.35 -4.44 3.53
C THR A 157 -20.23 -3.62 2.91
N VAL A 158 -19.15 -4.30 2.48
CA VAL A 158 -18.01 -3.68 1.78
C VAL A 158 -17.91 -4.26 0.38
N SER A 159 -17.85 -3.38 -0.63
CA SER A 159 -17.72 -3.81 -2.02
C SER A 159 -16.44 -3.29 -2.66
N ILE A 160 -15.73 -4.19 -3.36
CA ILE A 160 -14.49 -3.92 -4.08
C ILE A 160 -14.67 -4.50 -5.49
N GLY A 161 -14.61 -3.67 -6.51
CA GLY A 161 -14.99 -4.09 -7.85
C GLY A 161 -16.40 -4.72 -7.87
N GLN A 162 -16.49 -5.96 -8.29
CA GLN A 162 -17.76 -6.71 -8.33
C GLN A 162 -18.01 -7.57 -7.09
N ILE A 163 -17.05 -7.66 -6.18
CA ILE A 163 -17.16 -8.46 -4.96
C ILE A 163 -17.86 -7.65 -3.87
N SER A 164 -18.86 -8.26 -3.21
CA SER A 164 -19.59 -7.64 -2.10
C SER A 164 -19.51 -8.53 -0.86
N ILE A 165 -18.76 -8.08 0.13
CA ILE A 165 -18.50 -8.77 1.40
C ILE A 165 -19.59 -8.36 2.40
N LYS A 166 -20.40 -9.28 2.84
CA LYS A 166 -21.43 -9.04 3.85
C LYS A 166 -20.81 -9.09 5.26
N ASN A 167 -21.36 -8.28 6.16
CA ASN A 167 -20.96 -8.29 7.59
C ASN A 167 -19.46 -8.12 7.78
N GLN A 168 -18.80 -7.25 6.98
CA GLN A 168 -17.40 -6.94 7.16
C GLN A 168 -17.20 -6.02 8.35
N GLY A 169 -16.41 -6.46 9.33
CA GLY A 169 -15.99 -5.63 10.46
C GLY A 169 -14.91 -4.61 10.03
N PHE A 170 -15.00 -3.39 10.53
CA PHE A 170 -14.03 -2.32 10.26
C PHE A 170 -13.99 -1.27 11.36
N GLY A 171 -12.94 -0.45 11.35
CA GLY A 171 -12.80 0.70 12.21
C GLY A 171 -13.44 1.96 11.61
N LEU A 172 -14.31 2.62 12.37
CA LEU A 172 -14.80 3.96 12.09
C LEU A 172 -13.93 4.98 12.83
N VAL A 173 -13.05 5.66 12.09
CA VAL A 173 -12.06 6.60 12.63
C VAL A 173 -12.72 7.92 12.98
N SER A 174 -12.59 8.36 14.23
CA SER A 174 -13.02 9.68 14.69
C SER A 174 -11.86 10.65 14.94
N GLN A 175 -10.63 10.14 15.01
CA GLN A 175 -9.41 10.94 15.17
C GLN A 175 -8.28 10.39 14.32
N THR A 176 -7.58 11.27 13.62
CA THR A 176 -6.32 11.01 12.92
C THR A 176 -5.42 12.24 13.00
N ASP A 177 -4.14 12.02 13.04
CA ASP A 177 -3.11 13.05 12.98
C ASP A 177 -2.44 13.17 11.60
N THR A 178 -2.86 12.35 10.64
CA THR A 178 -2.29 12.29 9.29
C THR A 178 -3.33 12.49 8.21
N CYS A 179 -2.87 13.05 7.08
CA CYS A 179 -3.63 13.18 5.84
C CYS A 179 -2.97 12.38 4.72
N SER A 180 -3.79 11.70 3.93
CA SER A 180 -3.37 10.88 2.78
C SER A 180 -4.13 11.26 1.52
N SER A 181 -3.66 10.80 0.36
CA SER A 181 -4.41 10.96 -0.90
C SER A 181 -5.63 10.02 -0.99
N PHE A 182 -5.72 9.07 -0.07
CA PHE A 182 -6.83 8.11 0.08
C PHE A 182 -7.60 8.36 1.37
N ASP A 183 -8.79 7.79 1.46
CA ASP A 183 -9.70 8.01 2.60
C ASP A 183 -9.40 7.07 3.78
N GLY A 184 -9.00 5.82 3.51
CA GLY A 184 -8.78 4.80 4.51
C GLY A 184 -7.85 3.69 4.02
N VAL A 185 -7.67 2.66 4.84
CA VAL A 185 -6.80 1.52 4.56
C VAL A 185 -7.60 0.23 4.58
N LEU A 186 -7.29 -0.67 3.65
CA LEU A 186 -7.76 -2.05 3.60
C LEU A 186 -6.57 -2.99 3.72
N GLY A 187 -6.42 -3.58 4.90
CA GLY A 187 -5.32 -4.50 5.17
C GLY A 187 -5.48 -5.85 4.48
N LEU A 188 -4.36 -6.35 3.93
CA LEU A 188 -4.26 -7.62 3.17
C LEU A 188 -3.24 -8.59 3.79
N ALA A 189 -2.70 -8.29 4.98
CA ALA A 189 -1.86 -9.20 5.73
C ALA A 189 -2.70 -10.26 6.47
N TYR A 190 -2.02 -11.14 7.21
CA TYR A 190 -2.66 -12.26 7.91
C TYR A 190 -3.51 -11.80 9.11
N PRO A 191 -4.57 -12.54 9.47
CA PRO A 191 -5.45 -12.20 10.59
C PRO A 191 -4.72 -12.05 11.94
N ALA A 192 -3.59 -12.73 12.10
CA ALA A 192 -2.82 -12.73 13.34
C ALA A 192 -2.29 -11.33 13.76
N VAL A 193 -2.24 -10.36 12.85
CA VAL A 193 -1.80 -8.98 13.14
C VAL A 193 -2.93 -7.96 13.10
N ALA A 194 -4.19 -8.39 12.96
CA ALA A 194 -5.34 -7.50 13.04
C ALA A 194 -5.49 -6.93 14.46
N LEU A 195 -5.24 -5.64 14.62
CA LEU A 195 -5.31 -4.94 15.92
C LEU A 195 -6.75 -4.78 16.41
N THR A 196 -7.69 -4.63 15.49
CA THR A 196 -9.12 -4.57 15.77
C THR A 196 -9.72 -5.95 16.10
N ARG A 197 -8.98 -7.03 15.86
CA ARG A 197 -9.45 -8.43 15.92
C ARG A 197 -10.60 -8.72 14.96
N GLN A 198 -10.85 -7.84 13.99
CA GLN A 198 -11.78 -8.11 12.91
C GLN A 198 -11.10 -8.99 11.86
N LYS A 199 -11.87 -9.81 11.15
CA LYS A 199 -11.33 -10.62 10.06
C LYS A 199 -10.98 -9.71 8.88
N PRO A 200 -9.74 -9.77 8.33
CA PRO A 200 -9.37 -8.97 7.18
C PRO A 200 -10.27 -9.24 5.98
N PRO A 201 -10.55 -8.23 5.12
CA PRO A 201 -11.51 -8.35 4.02
C PRO A 201 -11.24 -9.52 3.06
N PHE A 202 -10.00 -9.78 2.69
CA PHE A 202 -9.70 -10.90 1.79
C PHE A 202 -10.00 -12.27 2.42
N TYR A 203 -9.75 -12.44 3.72
CA TYR A 203 -10.11 -13.67 4.44
C TYR A 203 -11.63 -13.82 4.58
N GLN A 204 -12.36 -12.71 4.67
CA GLN A 204 -13.81 -12.73 4.65
C GLN A 204 -14.35 -13.09 3.26
N MET A 205 -13.68 -12.66 2.18
CA MET A 205 -14.02 -13.10 0.81
C MET A 205 -13.85 -14.61 0.64
N ILE A 206 -12.75 -15.17 1.14
CA ILE A 206 -12.50 -16.63 1.10
C ILE A 206 -13.59 -17.39 1.86
N GLU A 207 -13.91 -16.98 3.08
CA GLU A 207 -14.93 -17.62 3.91
C GLU A 207 -16.31 -17.58 3.28
N GLN A 208 -16.68 -16.45 2.65
CA GLN A 208 -17.96 -16.27 1.96
C GLN A 208 -17.95 -16.85 0.54
N LYS A 209 -16.85 -17.47 0.10
CA LYS A 209 -16.69 -18.06 -1.24
C LYS A 209 -16.95 -17.04 -2.36
N LEU A 210 -16.46 -15.83 -2.19
CA LEU A 210 -16.61 -14.73 -3.15
C LEU A 210 -15.47 -14.67 -4.16
N VAL A 211 -14.43 -15.45 -3.96
CA VAL A 211 -13.26 -15.60 -4.83
C VAL A 211 -13.01 -17.07 -5.11
N ASP A 212 -12.57 -17.40 -6.33
CA ASP A 212 -12.34 -18.80 -6.74
C ASP A 212 -11.07 -19.37 -6.10
N GLN A 213 -10.04 -18.55 -6.00
CA GLN A 213 -8.77 -18.94 -5.43
C GLN A 213 -8.41 -18.02 -4.26
N PRO A 214 -7.82 -18.54 -3.18
CA PRO A 214 -7.36 -17.74 -2.06
C PRO A 214 -6.04 -17.00 -2.41
N ILE A 215 -6.03 -16.30 -3.54
CA ILE A 215 -4.92 -15.61 -4.15
C ILE A 215 -5.34 -14.18 -4.48
N PHE A 216 -4.47 -13.22 -4.23
CA PHE A 216 -4.57 -11.89 -4.81
C PHE A 216 -3.25 -11.46 -5.43
N SER A 217 -3.28 -10.53 -6.38
CA SER A 217 -2.07 -10.13 -7.08
C SER A 217 -2.08 -8.65 -7.46
N PHE A 218 -0.89 -8.06 -7.48
CA PHE A 218 -0.65 -6.65 -7.81
C PHE A 218 0.12 -6.51 -9.12
N HIS A 219 -0.33 -5.57 -9.94
CA HIS A 219 0.40 -5.03 -11.07
C HIS A 219 0.39 -3.50 -10.94
N LEU A 220 1.48 -2.90 -10.47
CA LEU A 220 1.60 -1.45 -10.35
C LEU A 220 2.24 -0.84 -11.59
N LYS A 221 1.85 0.39 -11.92
CA LYS A 221 2.40 1.17 -13.04
C LYS A 221 3.04 2.45 -12.53
N SER A 222 4.20 2.79 -13.07
CA SER A 222 4.90 4.04 -12.81
C SER A 222 4.68 5.10 -13.88
N ASN A 223 4.97 6.37 -13.54
CA ASN A 223 4.92 7.52 -14.45
C ASN A 223 3.55 7.78 -15.10
N THR A 224 2.48 7.36 -14.46
CA THR A 224 1.10 7.56 -14.94
C THR A 224 0.13 7.65 -13.76
N THR A 225 -1.01 8.30 -13.96
CA THR A 225 -2.10 8.33 -12.97
C THR A 225 -2.90 7.02 -12.91
N ASP A 226 -2.78 6.16 -13.94
CA ASP A 226 -3.26 4.78 -13.91
C ASP A 226 -2.26 3.97 -13.09
N GLY A 227 -2.59 3.70 -11.83
CA GLY A 227 -1.73 2.99 -10.88
C GLY A 227 -1.61 1.48 -11.15
N GLY A 228 -2.31 0.95 -12.14
CA GLY A 228 -2.33 -0.49 -12.41
C GLY A 228 -3.56 -1.18 -11.81
N SER A 229 -3.40 -2.37 -11.26
CA SER A 229 -4.53 -3.16 -10.76
C SER A 229 -4.17 -4.07 -9.58
N LEU A 230 -5.14 -4.26 -8.70
CA LEU A 230 -5.24 -5.37 -7.75
C LEU A 230 -6.22 -6.40 -8.32
N ILE A 231 -5.82 -7.65 -8.40
CA ILE A 231 -6.65 -8.77 -8.83
C ILE A 231 -6.96 -9.62 -7.61
N LEU A 232 -8.25 -9.84 -7.35
CA LEU A 232 -8.74 -10.63 -6.21
C LEU A 232 -9.30 -11.95 -6.71
N GLY A 233 -8.83 -13.06 -6.16
CA GLY A 233 -9.27 -14.41 -6.53
C GLY A 233 -8.44 -15.08 -7.62
N GLY A 234 -7.32 -14.46 -8.06
CA GLY A 234 -6.51 -15.04 -9.12
C GLY A 234 -5.29 -14.22 -9.52
N SER A 235 -4.81 -14.47 -10.75
CA SER A 235 -3.68 -13.79 -11.36
C SER A 235 -3.83 -13.68 -12.88
N ASN A 236 -3.26 -12.65 -13.48
CA ASN A 236 -3.33 -12.43 -14.92
C ASN A 236 -1.93 -12.55 -15.57
N SER A 237 -1.68 -13.67 -16.25
CA SER A 237 -0.39 -13.94 -16.92
C SER A 237 -0.09 -13.00 -18.10
N SER A 238 -1.09 -12.26 -18.60
CA SER A 238 -0.85 -11.25 -19.62
C SER A 238 -0.09 -10.01 -19.09
N LEU A 239 -0.02 -9.82 -17.75
CA LEU A 239 0.57 -8.66 -17.09
C LEU A 239 2.05 -8.89 -16.66
N TYR A 240 2.62 -10.05 -16.91
CA TYR A 240 4.02 -10.32 -16.56
C TYR A 240 4.73 -11.19 -17.60
N HIS A 241 6.05 -11.23 -17.54
CA HIS A 241 6.90 -12.03 -18.40
C HIS A 241 7.33 -13.33 -17.72
N GLY A 242 7.36 -14.42 -18.48
CA GLY A 242 7.86 -15.72 -18.02
C GLY A 242 6.97 -16.41 -17.00
N SER A 243 7.59 -17.08 -16.03
CA SER A 243 6.91 -17.78 -14.92
C SER A 243 7.14 -17.08 -13.59
N LEU A 244 6.20 -17.24 -12.68
CA LEU A 244 6.33 -16.76 -11.31
C LEU A 244 7.41 -17.55 -10.56
N THR A 245 8.32 -16.84 -9.89
CA THR A 245 9.23 -17.42 -8.90
C THR A 245 8.55 -17.35 -7.54
N HIS A 246 8.39 -18.48 -6.89
CA HIS A 246 7.75 -18.55 -5.58
C HIS A 246 8.76 -18.52 -4.45
N VAL A 247 8.49 -17.75 -3.41
CA VAL A 247 9.20 -17.75 -2.14
C VAL A 247 8.21 -17.98 -0.99
N ASN A 248 8.55 -18.88 -0.07
CA ASN A 248 7.68 -19.23 1.04
C ASN A 248 7.62 -18.11 2.10
N VAL A 249 6.44 -17.88 2.65
CA VAL A 249 6.24 -17.04 3.82
C VAL A 249 6.80 -17.78 5.05
N THR A 250 7.68 -17.10 5.79
CA THR A 250 8.37 -17.70 6.95
C THR A 250 7.56 -17.58 8.24
N GLU A 251 6.60 -16.67 8.30
CA GLU A 251 5.74 -16.45 9.48
C GLU A 251 4.40 -15.84 9.03
N GLN A 252 3.29 -16.54 9.29
CA GLN A 252 1.93 -16.14 8.88
C GLN A 252 1.38 -14.97 9.76
N LYS A 253 2.05 -13.84 9.69
CA LYS A 253 1.67 -12.57 10.31
C LYS A 253 1.68 -11.46 9.29
N LEU A 254 2.83 -11.25 8.68
CA LEU A 254 3.06 -10.39 7.53
C LEU A 254 3.54 -11.25 6.36
N TRP A 255 3.55 -10.72 5.17
CA TRP A 255 4.12 -11.37 4.00
C TRP A 255 5.65 -11.39 4.08
N LYS A 256 6.15 -12.09 5.11
CA LYS A 256 7.56 -12.17 5.48
C LYS A 256 8.23 -13.36 4.82
N PHE A 257 9.38 -13.13 4.21
CA PHE A 257 10.15 -14.13 3.49
C PHE A 257 11.65 -13.96 3.74
N THR A 258 12.47 -14.90 3.26
CA THR A 258 13.92 -14.76 3.28
C THR A 258 14.39 -14.21 1.93
N MET A 259 15.07 -13.07 1.96
CA MET A 259 15.76 -12.46 0.83
C MET A 259 17.23 -12.84 0.87
N ASP A 260 17.77 -13.32 -0.26
CA ASP A 260 19.16 -13.78 -0.32
C ASP A 260 20.13 -12.60 -0.14
N TYR A 261 19.87 -11.49 -0.84
CA TYR A 261 20.63 -10.23 -0.75
C TYR A 261 19.90 -9.09 -1.44
N ILE A 262 20.38 -7.85 -1.19
CA ILE A 262 20.04 -6.65 -1.95
C ILE A 262 21.31 -5.84 -2.21
N GLY A 263 21.43 -5.19 -3.38
CA GLY A 263 22.59 -4.34 -3.65
C GLY A 263 22.83 -3.98 -5.10
N PHE A 264 24.01 -3.45 -5.33
CA PHE A 264 24.53 -3.06 -6.65
C PHE A 264 25.74 -3.91 -7.03
N PRO A 265 25.57 -5.05 -7.69
CA PRO A 265 26.67 -5.94 -8.04
C PRO A 265 27.75 -5.26 -8.89
N SER A 266 27.35 -4.39 -9.83
CA SER A 266 28.27 -3.58 -10.65
C SER A 266 29.15 -2.63 -9.83
N ARG A 267 28.75 -2.29 -8.60
CA ARG A 267 29.49 -1.46 -7.66
C ARG A 267 30.13 -2.27 -6.50
N LYS A 268 30.15 -3.60 -6.63
CA LYS A 268 30.64 -4.52 -5.58
C LYS A 268 30.01 -4.25 -4.23
N CYS A 269 28.68 -4.04 -4.23
CA CYS A 269 27.89 -3.77 -3.04
C CYS A 269 26.77 -4.78 -2.96
N ARG A 270 26.87 -5.73 -2.04
CA ARG A 270 25.79 -6.61 -1.60
C ARG A 270 25.59 -6.44 -0.12
N ARG A 271 24.35 -6.32 0.27
CA ARG A 271 23.90 -6.16 1.66
C ARG A 271 22.99 -7.32 2.00
N CYS A 272 22.99 -7.68 3.26
CA CYS A 272 22.41 -8.89 3.83
C CYS A 272 22.95 -10.21 3.21
N ASN A 273 22.72 -11.31 3.90
CA ASN A 273 23.01 -12.66 3.44
C ASN A 273 21.99 -13.59 4.10
N GLY A 274 20.88 -13.84 3.39
CA GLY A 274 19.75 -14.55 3.96
C GLY A 274 19.02 -13.73 5.03
N CYS A 275 18.55 -12.52 4.71
CA CYS A 275 17.87 -11.64 5.66
C CYS A 275 16.34 -11.75 5.57
N ASN A 276 15.67 -11.44 6.68
CA ASN A 276 14.23 -11.32 6.68
C ASN A 276 13.80 -10.10 5.85
N ALA A 277 12.78 -10.27 5.04
CA ALA A 277 12.13 -9.21 4.29
C ALA A 277 10.60 -9.34 4.36
N ILE A 278 9.89 -8.23 4.22
CA ILE A 278 8.42 -8.15 4.19
C ILE A 278 8.04 -7.53 2.85
N MET A 279 7.12 -8.14 2.12
CA MET A 279 6.54 -7.57 0.90
C MET A 279 5.34 -6.71 1.29
N ASP A 280 5.45 -5.39 1.10
CA ASP A 280 4.54 -4.41 1.70
C ASP A 280 4.10 -3.34 0.70
N SER A 281 2.87 -3.45 0.20
CA SER A 281 2.23 -2.49 -0.72
C SER A 281 1.73 -1.20 -0.01
N GLY A 282 1.78 -1.16 1.31
CA GLY A 282 1.51 0.05 2.11
C GLY A 282 2.74 0.93 2.31
N THR A 283 3.93 0.42 1.97
CA THR A 283 5.19 1.14 2.07
C THR A 283 5.68 1.58 0.69
N SER A 284 5.93 2.89 0.52
CA SER A 284 6.36 3.46 -0.77
C SER A 284 7.78 3.08 -1.17
N LEU A 285 8.67 2.88 -0.20
CA LEU A 285 10.13 2.80 -0.39
C LEU A 285 10.68 1.40 -0.09
N LEU A 286 11.99 1.23 -0.34
CA LEU A 286 12.77 0.12 0.18
C LEU A 286 13.35 0.53 1.54
N VAL A 287 12.90 -0.09 2.63
CA VAL A 287 13.30 0.25 3.98
C VAL A 287 14.19 -0.86 4.55
N GLY A 288 15.28 -0.47 5.22
CA GLY A 288 16.21 -1.46 5.76
C GLY A 288 17.05 -0.94 6.94
N PRO A 289 17.97 -1.77 7.44
CA PRO A 289 18.88 -1.39 8.50
C PRO A 289 19.74 -0.17 8.12
N THR A 290 19.95 0.74 9.06
CA THR A 290 20.65 2.03 8.84
C THR A 290 22.00 1.85 8.13
N GLU A 291 22.81 0.87 8.54
CA GLU A 291 24.11 0.63 7.92
C GLU A 291 23.98 0.23 6.45
N ASP A 292 23.06 -0.69 6.14
CA ASP A 292 22.85 -1.18 4.79
C ASP A 292 22.34 -0.07 3.85
N ILE A 293 21.36 0.69 4.31
CA ILE A 293 20.81 1.84 3.56
C ILE A 293 21.87 2.91 3.34
N THR A 294 22.67 3.20 4.36
CA THR A 294 23.79 4.15 4.23
C THR A 294 24.77 3.72 3.16
N GLN A 295 25.13 2.43 3.13
CA GLN A 295 26.06 1.89 2.14
C GLN A 295 25.47 1.90 0.72
N LEU A 296 24.18 1.54 0.54
CA LEU A 296 23.53 1.63 -0.76
C LEU A 296 23.55 3.07 -1.29
N ASN A 297 23.16 4.04 -0.47
CA ASN A 297 23.12 5.44 -0.84
C ASN A 297 24.51 6.00 -1.19
N ARG A 298 25.52 5.68 -0.40
CA ARG A 298 26.92 6.07 -0.68
C ARG A 298 27.42 5.49 -2.01
N LYS A 299 27.06 4.24 -2.33
CA LYS A 299 27.50 3.59 -3.57
C LYS A 299 26.96 4.24 -4.84
N ILE A 300 25.80 4.88 -4.78
CA ILE A 300 25.25 5.64 -5.89
C ILE A 300 25.63 7.14 -5.84
N GLY A 301 26.38 7.54 -4.81
CA GLY A 301 26.85 8.92 -4.62
C GLY A 301 25.74 9.88 -4.18
N ALA A 302 24.71 9.36 -3.50
CA ALA A 302 23.71 10.18 -2.84
C ALA A 302 24.31 10.85 -1.60
N LYS A 303 23.80 12.05 -1.26
CA LYS A 303 24.21 12.84 -0.09
C LYS A 303 23.05 12.92 0.89
N TYR A 304 23.34 12.68 2.16
CA TYR A 304 22.34 12.84 3.22
C TYR A 304 22.15 14.32 3.55
N ASN A 305 20.91 14.79 3.43
CA ASN A 305 20.55 16.15 3.82
C ASN A 305 19.97 16.11 5.24
N THR A 306 20.73 16.63 6.19
CA THR A 306 20.37 16.65 7.62
C THR A 306 19.18 17.56 7.94
N THR A 307 18.83 18.49 7.05
CA THR A 307 17.70 19.41 7.24
C THR A 307 16.36 18.72 7.02
N ASN A 308 16.27 17.82 6.02
CA ASN A 308 15.05 17.13 5.66
C ASN A 308 15.08 15.61 5.95
N GLY A 309 16.26 15.07 6.36
CA GLY A 309 16.42 13.66 6.69
C GLY A 309 16.43 12.72 5.46
N LEU A 310 16.68 13.25 4.26
CA LEU A 310 16.60 12.49 3.00
C LEU A 310 17.96 12.32 2.34
N TRP A 311 18.11 11.24 1.58
CA TRP A 311 19.26 11.03 0.70
C TRP A 311 18.97 11.63 -0.68
N GLU A 312 19.75 12.62 -1.07
CA GLU A 312 19.55 13.40 -2.28
C GLU A 312 20.57 13.05 -3.37
N VAL A 313 20.12 13.15 -4.62
CA VAL A 313 20.92 12.96 -5.82
C VAL A 313 20.46 13.94 -6.90
N GLN A 314 21.35 14.43 -7.73
CA GLN A 314 20.97 15.23 -8.90
C GLN A 314 20.17 14.39 -9.88
N CYS A 315 18.99 14.84 -10.30
CA CYS A 315 18.10 14.10 -11.21
C CYS A 315 18.79 13.76 -12.54
N ALA A 316 19.63 14.64 -13.06
CA ALA A 316 20.40 14.40 -14.28
C ALA A 316 21.32 13.17 -14.24
N ARG A 317 21.64 12.66 -13.03
CA ARG A 317 22.48 11.47 -12.85
C ARG A 317 21.73 10.16 -13.01
N ILE A 318 20.39 10.14 -13.01
CA ILE A 318 19.57 8.91 -13.05
C ILE A 318 20.06 7.94 -14.15
N LYS A 319 20.31 8.44 -15.34
CA LYS A 319 20.78 7.62 -16.50
C LYS A 319 22.14 6.95 -16.32
N TYR A 320 22.92 7.35 -15.31
CA TYR A 320 24.25 6.79 -15.03
C TYR A 320 24.29 5.95 -13.75
N LEU A 321 23.15 5.85 -13.05
CA LEU A 321 23.07 5.06 -11.83
C LEU A 321 22.97 3.57 -12.13
N PRO A 322 23.46 2.70 -11.24
CA PRO A 322 23.43 1.27 -11.45
C PRO A 322 22.02 0.68 -11.23
N VAL A 323 21.74 -0.43 -11.88
CA VAL A 323 20.55 -1.25 -11.56
C VAL A 323 20.73 -1.87 -10.19
N LEU A 324 19.71 -1.76 -9.34
CA LEU A 324 19.62 -2.46 -8.07
C LEU A 324 19.21 -3.91 -8.33
N GLU A 325 19.81 -4.86 -7.62
CA GLU A 325 19.51 -6.29 -7.73
C GLU A 325 19.09 -6.83 -6.36
N LEU A 326 17.95 -7.51 -6.33
CA LEU A 326 17.49 -8.29 -5.19
C LEU A 326 17.60 -9.79 -5.55
N GLY A 327 18.31 -10.57 -4.74
CA GLY A 327 18.31 -12.02 -4.80
C GLY A 327 17.17 -12.57 -3.95
N ILE A 328 16.27 -13.35 -4.55
CA ILE A 328 15.14 -13.97 -3.86
C ILE A 328 14.94 -15.38 -4.43
N ALA A 329 14.92 -16.38 -3.56
CA ALA A 329 14.78 -17.79 -3.95
C ALA A 329 15.76 -18.22 -5.08
N GLY A 330 17.01 -17.73 -5.00
CA GLY A 330 18.06 -18.02 -5.97
C GLY A 330 17.90 -17.34 -7.34
N LYS A 331 16.90 -16.47 -7.51
CA LYS A 331 16.68 -15.67 -8.72
C LYS A 331 17.07 -14.21 -8.48
N LYS A 332 17.34 -13.49 -9.57
CA LYS A 332 17.72 -12.07 -9.57
C LYS A 332 16.57 -11.24 -10.06
N PHE A 333 16.16 -10.27 -9.25
CA PHE A 333 15.15 -9.28 -9.58
C PHE A 333 15.80 -7.92 -9.64
N HIS A 334 15.52 -7.17 -10.70
CA HIS A 334 16.18 -5.90 -10.98
C HIS A 334 15.22 -4.74 -10.74
N VAL A 335 15.73 -3.64 -10.17
CA VAL A 335 15.02 -2.37 -10.06
C VAL A 335 15.87 -1.29 -10.72
N ARG A 336 15.32 -0.68 -11.78
CA ARG A 336 16.00 0.34 -12.56
C ARG A 336 16.12 1.67 -11.79
N PRO A 337 17.12 2.51 -12.11
CA PRO A 337 17.28 3.81 -11.46
C PRO A 337 16.03 4.70 -11.50
N GLN A 338 15.25 4.62 -12.58
CA GLN A 338 14.01 5.38 -12.73
C GLN A 338 12.96 5.05 -11.69
N GLU A 339 13.02 3.85 -11.07
CA GLU A 339 12.08 3.42 -10.07
C GLU A 339 12.56 3.72 -8.63
N TYR A 340 13.89 3.63 -8.38
CA TYR A 340 14.39 3.91 -7.04
C TYR A 340 14.90 5.35 -6.85
N ILE A 341 14.76 6.23 -7.88
CA ILE A 341 15.01 7.66 -7.76
C ILE A 341 13.71 8.41 -7.99
N ILE A 342 13.31 9.20 -7.03
CA ILE A 342 12.03 9.90 -6.99
C ILE A 342 12.26 11.41 -7.15
N ALA A 343 11.53 12.05 -8.05
CA ALA A 343 11.59 13.50 -8.23
C ALA A 343 11.10 14.22 -6.96
N TYR A 344 11.86 15.19 -6.47
CA TYR A 344 11.58 15.89 -5.23
C TYR A 344 11.45 17.40 -5.40
N GLU A 345 12.49 18.04 -5.90
CA GLU A 345 12.54 19.48 -6.22
C GLU A 345 13.17 19.69 -7.59
N ASP A 346 13.14 20.92 -8.08
CA ASP A 346 13.79 21.26 -9.35
C ASP A 346 15.26 20.80 -9.32
N ASN A 347 15.58 19.85 -10.21
CA ASN A 347 16.90 19.20 -10.33
C ASN A 347 17.40 18.39 -9.11
N VAL A 348 16.63 18.30 -8.03
CA VAL A 348 16.94 17.47 -6.86
C VAL A 348 15.98 16.28 -6.83
N CYS A 349 16.54 15.10 -6.84
CA CYS A 349 15.83 13.83 -6.66
C CYS A 349 16.24 13.20 -5.34
N ILE A 350 15.38 12.40 -4.76
CA ILE A 350 15.65 11.61 -3.56
C ILE A 350 15.74 10.14 -3.92
N THR A 351 16.46 9.39 -3.10
CA THR A 351 16.53 7.94 -3.27
C THR A 351 15.32 7.27 -2.63
N GLY A 352 14.85 6.20 -3.24
CA GLY A 352 13.80 5.32 -2.71
C GLY A 352 14.30 4.37 -1.63
N PHE A 353 15.41 4.71 -0.96
CA PHE A 353 16.00 3.92 0.12
C PHE A 353 15.91 4.69 1.42
N MET A 354 15.40 4.02 2.46
CA MET A 354 15.27 4.64 3.75
C MET A 354 15.66 3.69 4.85
N ASP A 355 16.34 4.26 5.84
CA ASP A 355 16.71 3.49 7.01
C ASP A 355 15.69 3.62 8.13
N LEU A 356 15.60 2.55 8.90
CA LEU A 356 14.89 2.56 10.16
C LEU A 356 15.81 2.03 11.25
N ALA A 357 16.07 2.88 12.23
CA ALA A 357 16.97 2.54 13.33
C ALA A 357 16.44 1.36 14.15
N GLY A 358 17.31 0.40 14.47
CA GLY A 358 16.98 -0.73 15.34
C GLY A 358 16.29 -1.92 14.67
N ILE A 359 16.01 -1.87 13.37
CA ILE A 359 15.53 -3.05 12.64
C ILE A 359 16.67 -3.91 12.11
N ASN A 360 16.39 -5.22 11.97
CA ASN A 360 17.28 -6.21 11.36
C ASN A 360 16.61 -6.97 10.21
N PHE A 361 15.63 -6.35 9.57
CA PHE A 361 14.90 -6.87 8.41
C PHE A 361 14.69 -5.76 7.39
N TRP A 362 14.20 -6.17 6.20
CA TRP A 362 13.89 -5.27 5.10
C TRP A 362 12.39 -5.16 4.89
N ILE A 363 11.94 -4.04 4.29
CA ILE A 363 10.62 -3.90 3.74
C ILE A 363 10.75 -3.53 2.31
N ILE A 364 10.11 -4.32 1.50
CA ILE A 364 10.14 -4.24 0.06
C ILE A 364 8.80 -3.62 -0.37
N GLY A 365 8.84 -2.31 -0.62
CA GLY A 365 7.66 -1.51 -0.95
C GLY A 365 7.51 -1.22 -2.44
N ASP A 366 6.69 -0.20 -2.76
CA ASP A 366 6.24 0.13 -4.12
C ASP A 366 7.37 0.32 -5.13
N VAL A 367 8.54 0.77 -4.70
CA VAL A 367 9.76 0.82 -5.55
C VAL A 367 10.02 -0.52 -6.25
N PHE A 368 9.77 -1.64 -5.58
CA PHE A 368 9.92 -2.98 -6.14
C PHE A 368 8.67 -3.43 -6.92
N PHE A 369 7.48 -3.13 -6.38
CA PHE A 369 6.21 -3.52 -7.00
C PHE A 369 6.03 -2.91 -8.41
N ARG A 370 6.54 -1.71 -8.66
CA ARG A 370 6.39 -1.05 -9.97
C ARG A 370 7.10 -1.77 -11.13
N GLU A 371 8.09 -2.60 -10.86
CA GLU A 371 8.78 -3.40 -11.88
C GLU A 371 8.43 -4.90 -11.84
N HIS A 372 7.65 -5.31 -10.81
CA HIS A 372 7.35 -6.72 -10.63
C HIS A 372 5.86 -6.96 -10.39
N TYR A 373 5.36 -7.97 -11.06
CA TYR A 373 4.06 -8.53 -10.77
C TYR A 373 4.19 -9.41 -9.52
N LEU A 374 3.33 -9.16 -8.53
CA LEU A 374 3.39 -9.85 -7.25
C LEU A 374 2.09 -10.60 -6.99
N LEU A 375 2.20 -11.86 -6.67
CA LEU A 375 1.10 -12.77 -6.33
C LEU A 375 1.23 -13.18 -4.87
N PHE A 376 0.15 -13.11 -4.13
CA PHE A 376 0.06 -13.48 -2.72
C PHE A 376 -0.88 -14.68 -2.58
N ASP A 377 -0.32 -15.84 -2.30
CA ASP A 377 -1.03 -17.11 -2.19
C ASP A 377 -1.24 -17.44 -0.71
N VAL A 378 -2.47 -17.22 -0.24
CA VAL A 378 -2.86 -17.42 1.16
C VAL A 378 -2.90 -18.91 1.49
N GLU A 379 -3.31 -19.75 0.54
CA GLU A 379 -3.45 -21.21 0.78
C GLU A 379 -2.09 -21.87 0.93
N GLN A 380 -1.16 -21.56 0.03
CA GLN A 380 0.18 -22.15 0.06
C GLN A 380 1.19 -21.32 0.86
N ASN A 381 0.76 -20.20 1.43
CA ASN A 381 1.62 -19.30 2.23
C ASN A 381 2.93 -18.94 1.50
N ARG A 382 2.81 -18.38 0.30
CA ARG A 382 3.95 -18.03 -0.56
C ARG A 382 3.67 -16.75 -1.36
N ILE A 383 4.75 -16.12 -1.81
CA ILE A 383 4.71 -14.96 -2.70
C ILE A 383 5.25 -15.39 -4.05
N GLY A 384 4.53 -15.13 -5.14
CA GLY A 384 4.97 -15.30 -6.51
C GLY A 384 5.46 -13.98 -7.08
N ILE A 385 6.62 -13.98 -7.74
CA ILE A 385 7.28 -12.79 -8.28
C ILE A 385 7.63 -13.03 -9.73
N ALA A 386 7.27 -12.10 -10.62
CA ALA A 386 7.72 -12.08 -12.02
C ALA A 386 7.97 -10.64 -12.47
N VAL A 387 8.68 -10.47 -13.58
CA VAL A 387 8.88 -9.14 -14.19
C VAL A 387 7.55 -8.65 -14.77
N ALA A 388 7.11 -7.46 -14.41
CA ALA A 388 5.89 -6.83 -14.93
C ALA A 388 6.05 -6.43 -16.40
N LYS A 389 4.91 -6.33 -17.12
CA LYS A 389 4.84 -5.83 -18.50
C LYS A 389 4.48 -4.36 -18.55
#